data_970edf595e740ef1432c5d4eb2186851
#
_entry.id   970edf595e740ef1432c5d4eb2186851
#
_cell.length_a   1.000
_cell.length_b   1.000
_cell.length_c   1.000
_cell.angle_alpha   90.00
_cell.angle_beta   90.00
_cell.angle_gamma   90.00
#
_symmetry.space_group_name_H-M   'P 1'
#
loop_
_entity.id
_entity.type
_entity.pdbx_description
1 polymer ?
#
loop_
_entity_poly.entity_id
_entity_poly.type
_entity_poly.pdbx_seq_one_letter_code
_entity_poly.pdbx_strand_id
1 'polypeptide(L)'
;AGALHYTSNGTLTTNTSDERLKENITEIDNALDKVTSLRGVYYTWKEELQGDRVIGSLAQEVLTAVPELAFTNDNTGYMGVHYDKMGPLLIEAIKEQQELIRDLQERIAILEEQG
;
A
#
# COMPACT_ATOMS: atom_id res chain seq x y z
N ALA A 1 -8.79 15.22 -3.07
CA ALA A 1 -7.60 15.98 -3.35
C ALA A 1 -6.36 15.09 -3.36
N GLY A 2 -5.44 15.35 -4.21
CA GLY A 2 -4.21 14.62 -4.27
C GLY A 2 -3.25 14.98 -3.14
N ALA A 3 -2.05 14.45 -3.20
CA ALA A 3 -1.00 14.79 -2.27
C ALA A 3 -0.72 16.29 -2.29
N LEU A 4 -0.31 16.81 -1.14
CA LEU A 4 0.07 18.22 -1.06
C LEU A 4 1.34 18.44 -1.87
N HIS A 5 1.29 19.43 -2.74
CA HIS A 5 2.42 19.80 -3.57
C HIS A 5 2.88 21.20 -3.22
N TYR A 6 4.06 21.27 -2.62
CA TYR A 6 4.69 22.53 -2.31
C TYR A 6 6.06 22.58 -2.99
N THR A 7 6.50 23.76 -3.29
CA THR A 7 7.78 23.94 -3.98
C THR A 7 8.95 23.92 -2.99
N SER A 8 10.16 23.89 -3.50
CA SER A 8 11.38 23.85 -2.69
C SER A 8 11.64 25.11 -1.85
N ASN A 9 10.81 26.12 -1.96
CA ASN A 9 10.99 27.40 -1.23
C ASN A 9 10.34 27.39 0.15
N GLY A 10 10.50 26.28 0.89
CA GLY A 10 9.92 26.15 2.23
C GLY A 10 8.50 25.63 2.22
N THR A 11 8.01 25.16 1.08
CA THR A 11 6.70 24.57 0.95
C THR A 11 6.82 23.05 0.84
N LEU A 12 5.71 22.35 1.12
CA LEU A 12 5.70 20.91 1.13
C LEU A 12 5.79 20.33 -0.27
N THR A 13 6.40 19.15 -0.39
CA THR A 13 6.42 18.35 -1.61
C THR A 13 5.76 17.00 -1.32
N THR A 14 5.55 16.18 -2.33
CA THR A 14 5.03 14.82 -2.14
C THR A 14 5.95 13.94 -1.31
N ASN A 15 7.25 14.30 -1.22
CA ASN A 15 8.22 13.57 -0.43
C ASN A 15 8.38 14.11 0.99
N THR A 16 7.72 15.22 1.32
CA THR A 16 7.79 15.78 2.66
C THR A 16 7.07 14.83 3.63
N SER A 17 7.74 14.51 4.74
CA SER A 17 7.19 13.57 5.71
C SER A 17 7.57 13.93 7.15
N ASP A 18 7.76 15.22 7.41
CA ASP A 18 8.16 15.72 8.73
C ASP A 18 7.01 15.55 9.72
N GLU A 19 7.26 14.90 10.88
CA GLU A 19 6.21 14.65 11.87
C GLU A 19 5.59 15.94 12.42
N ARG A 20 6.33 17.05 12.38
CA ARG A 20 5.82 18.35 12.87
C ARG A 20 4.65 18.86 12.05
N LEU A 21 4.48 18.35 10.83
CA LEU A 21 3.38 18.75 9.93
C LEU A 21 2.22 17.75 9.96
N LYS A 22 2.33 16.70 10.78
CA LYS A 22 1.34 15.63 10.84
C LYS A 22 0.67 15.62 12.20
N GLU A 23 -0.57 15.16 12.24
CA GLU A 23 -1.30 14.97 13.51
C GLU A 23 -2.14 13.72 13.42
N ASN A 24 -2.68 13.28 14.56
CA ASN A 24 -3.51 12.08 14.66
C ASN A 24 -2.78 10.84 14.11
N ILE A 25 -1.50 10.73 14.45
CA ILE A 25 -0.64 9.65 13.96
C ILE A 25 -0.98 8.35 14.68
N THR A 26 -1.39 7.35 13.90
CA THR A 26 -1.65 5.99 14.42
C THR A 26 -0.98 4.99 13.47
N GLU A 27 -0.60 3.84 14.01
CA GLU A 27 -0.04 2.78 13.17
C GLU A 27 -1.15 2.17 12.30
N ILE A 28 -0.76 1.71 11.11
CA ILE A 28 -1.71 1.04 10.23
C ILE A 28 -2.06 -0.31 10.85
N ASP A 29 -3.34 -0.56 11.03
CA ASP A 29 -3.85 -1.80 11.61
C ASP A 29 -4.26 -2.78 10.51
N ASN A 30 -4.28 -4.07 10.84
CA ASN A 30 -4.69 -5.15 9.94
C ASN A 30 -3.99 -5.06 8.57
N ALA A 31 -2.71 -4.68 8.60
CA ALA A 31 -1.96 -4.42 7.37
C ALA A 31 -1.78 -5.69 6.53
N LEU A 32 -1.52 -6.82 7.18
CA LEU A 32 -1.34 -8.08 6.47
C LEU A 32 -2.62 -8.50 5.74
N ASP A 33 -3.77 -8.39 6.41
CA ASP A 33 -5.06 -8.70 5.80
C ASP A 33 -5.35 -7.77 4.62
N LYS A 34 -5.02 -6.50 4.76
CA LYS A 34 -5.19 -5.54 3.67
C LYS A 34 -4.34 -5.90 2.46
N VAL A 35 -3.07 -6.20 2.69
CA VAL A 35 -2.14 -6.55 1.62
C VAL A 35 -2.54 -7.85 0.93
N THR A 36 -2.92 -8.88 1.71
CA THR A 36 -3.30 -10.16 1.13
C THR A 36 -4.64 -10.11 0.39
N SER A 37 -5.41 -9.05 0.59
CA SER A 37 -6.63 -8.79 -0.18
C SER A 37 -6.36 -8.10 -1.50
N LEU A 38 -5.15 -7.62 -1.72
CA LEU A 38 -4.73 -7.01 -2.97
C LEU A 38 -4.13 -8.07 -3.88
N ARG A 39 -4.06 -7.78 -5.16
CA ARG A 39 -3.29 -8.63 -6.08
C ARG A 39 -2.48 -7.80 -7.05
N GLY A 40 -1.32 -8.30 -7.38
CA GLY A 40 -0.52 -7.74 -8.45
C GLY A 40 -0.90 -8.42 -9.74
N VAL A 41 -1.00 -7.66 -10.79
CA VAL A 41 -1.40 -8.18 -12.10
C VAL A 41 -0.46 -7.69 -13.19
N TYR A 42 -0.36 -8.47 -14.25
CA TYR A 42 0.16 -8.00 -15.52
C TYR A 42 -1.01 -7.52 -16.35
N TYR A 43 -0.80 -6.47 -17.12
CA TYR A 43 -1.84 -6.01 -18.05
C TYR A 43 -1.21 -5.28 -19.22
N THR A 44 -2.00 -5.09 -20.26
CA THR A 44 -1.67 -4.21 -21.37
C THR A 44 -2.81 -3.21 -21.51
N TRP A 45 -2.49 -2.02 -21.97
CA TRP A 45 -3.53 -1.03 -22.23
C TRP A 45 -4.36 -1.49 -23.43
N LYS A 46 -5.63 -1.07 -23.48
CA LYS A 46 -6.47 -1.36 -24.62
C LYS A 46 -5.85 -0.75 -25.89
N GLU A 47 -6.24 -1.25 -27.06
CA GLU A 47 -5.63 -0.92 -28.34
C GLU A 47 -5.38 0.58 -28.56
N GLU A 48 -6.36 1.42 -28.23
CA GLU A 48 -6.23 2.86 -28.44
C GLU A 48 -5.15 3.52 -27.59
N LEU A 49 -4.70 2.85 -26.56
CA LEU A 49 -3.67 3.37 -25.67
C LEU A 49 -2.32 2.71 -25.87
N GLN A 50 -2.32 1.54 -26.45
CA GLN A 50 -1.15 0.71 -26.79
C GLN A 50 0.00 0.72 -25.79
N GLY A 51 0.90 -0.22 -25.96
CA GLY A 51 2.11 -0.32 -25.13
C GLY A 51 2.43 -1.77 -24.79
N ASP A 52 3.57 -1.95 -24.17
CA ASP A 52 4.02 -3.27 -23.70
C ASP A 52 3.26 -3.68 -22.44
N ARG A 53 3.40 -4.95 -22.10
CA ARG A 53 2.83 -5.50 -20.87
C ARG A 53 3.47 -4.82 -19.66
N VAL A 54 2.64 -4.41 -18.71
CA VAL A 54 3.06 -3.71 -17.51
C VAL A 54 2.54 -4.41 -16.26
N ILE A 55 3.05 -3.99 -15.12
CA ILE A 55 2.69 -4.54 -13.81
C ILE A 55 1.94 -3.47 -13.04
N GLY A 56 0.89 -3.89 -12.35
CA GLY A 56 0.16 -2.97 -11.47
C GLY A 56 -0.95 -3.67 -10.73
N SER A 57 -1.92 -2.90 -10.31
CA SER A 57 -3.11 -3.38 -9.64
C SER A 57 -4.33 -2.73 -10.27
N LEU A 58 -5.51 -3.21 -9.93
CA LEU A 58 -6.75 -2.64 -10.39
C LEU A 58 -7.30 -1.69 -9.32
N ALA A 59 -7.48 -0.43 -9.68
CA ALA A 59 -7.88 0.60 -8.72
C ALA A 59 -9.20 0.26 -8.00
N GLN A 60 -10.14 -0.39 -8.69
CA GLN A 60 -11.40 -0.79 -8.10
C GLN A 60 -11.21 -1.82 -6.98
N GLU A 61 -10.26 -2.74 -7.14
CA GLU A 61 -9.93 -3.72 -6.11
C GLU A 61 -9.22 -3.05 -4.93
N VAL A 62 -8.33 -2.10 -5.23
CA VAL A 62 -7.62 -1.34 -4.20
C VAL A 62 -8.62 -0.51 -3.38
N LEU A 63 -9.60 0.10 -4.02
CA LEU A 63 -10.64 0.86 -3.32
C LEU A 63 -11.37 0.01 -2.29
N THR A 64 -11.67 -1.23 -2.63
CA THR A 64 -12.38 -2.14 -1.73
C THR A 64 -11.52 -2.53 -0.53
N ALA A 65 -10.25 -2.84 -0.77
CA ALA A 65 -9.36 -3.36 0.27
C ALA A 65 -8.72 -2.25 1.10
N VAL A 66 -8.25 -1.17 0.46
CA VAL A 66 -7.53 -0.07 1.12
C VAL A 66 -7.95 1.24 0.47
N PRO A 67 -9.10 1.80 0.86
CA PRO A 67 -9.63 3.00 0.21
C PRO A 67 -8.64 4.16 0.15
N GLU A 68 -7.78 4.30 1.14
CA GLU A 68 -6.81 5.39 1.21
C GLU A 68 -5.77 5.36 0.08
N LEU A 69 -5.64 4.23 -0.61
CA LEU A 69 -4.70 4.09 -1.71
C LEU A 69 -5.34 4.33 -3.08
N ALA A 70 -6.64 4.52 -3.14
CA ALA A 70 -7.35 4.72 -4.41
C ALA A 70 -7.83 6.17 -4.54
N PHE A 71 -7.91 6.64 -5.76
CA PHE A 71 -8.47 7.96 -6.04
C PHE A 71 -9.17 7.95 -7.39
N THR A 72 -10.00 8.94 -7.62
CA THR A 72 -10.67 9.14 -8.91
C THR A 72 -10.21 10.47 -9.48
N ASN A 73 -9.83 10.46 -10.75
CA ASN A 73 -9.51 11.69 -11.47
C ASN A 73 -10.82 12.38 -11.84
N ASP A 74 -11.05 13.56 -11.28
CA ASP A 74 -12.31 14.27 -11.47
C ASP A 74 -12.55 14.71 -12.92
N ASN A 75 -11.48 14.90 -13.69
CA ASN A 75 -11.59 15.34 -15.07
C ASN A 75 -11.95 14.21 -16.04
N THR A 76 -11.48 12.99 -15.76
CA THR A 76 -11.68 11.85 -16.65
C THR A 76 -12.66 10.82 -16.13
N GLY A 77 -12.91 10.81 -14.82
CA GLY A 77 -13.71 9.79 -14.15
C GLY A 77 -12.96 8.46 -13.94
N TYR A 78 -11.75 8.34 -14.45
CA TYR A 78 -10.96 7.13 -14.27
C TYR A 78 -10.28 7.11 -12.91
N MET A 79 -10.12 5.92 -12.36
CA MET A 79 -9.50 5.73 -11.06
C MET A 79 -8.00 5.47 -11.19
N GLY A 80 -7.29 5.80 -10.11
CA GLY A 80 -5.86 5.52 -10.01
C GLY A 80 -5.50 5.00 -8.62
N VAL A 81 -4.25 4.65 -8.46
CA VAL A 81 -3.71 4.09 -7.23
C VAL A 81 -2.51 4.91 -6.80
N HIS A 82 -2.47 5.24 -5.52
CA HIS A 82 -1.31 5.90 -4.90
C HIS A 82 -0.22 4.87 -4.62
N TYR A 83 0.46 4.41 -5.67
CA TYR A 83 1.53 3.41 -5.53
C TYR A 83 2.64 3.88 -4.60
N ASP A 84 2.90 5.18 -4.57
CA ASP A 84 3.91 5.79 -3.69
C ASP A 84 3.58 5.64 -2.21
N LYS A 85 2.34 5.36 -1.87
CA LYS A 85 1.89 5.21 -0.47
C LYS A 85 1.76 3.76 -0.04
N MET A 86 2.08 2.82 -0.89
CA MET A 86 2.02 1.40 -0.55
C MET A 86 3.14 0.97 0.39
N GLY A 87 4.30 1.65 0.34
CA GLY A 87 5.45 1.28 1.17
C GLY A 87 5.11 1.17 2.66
N PRO A 88 4.53 2.20 3.28
CA PRO A 88 4.17 2.11 4.70
C PRO A 88 3.21 0.97 5.03
N LEU A 89 2.25 0.69 4.16
CA LEU A 89 1.34 -0.44 4.34
C LEU A 89 2.11 -1.76 4.32
N LEU A 90 3.03 -1.91 3.38
CA LEU A 90 3.86 -3.12 3.27
C LEU A 90 4.78 -3.28 4.48
N ILE A 91 5.31 -2.18 5.02
CA ILE A 91 6.13 -2.20 6.23
C ILE A 91 5.34 -2.85 7.38
N GLU A 92 4.14 -2.38 7.63
CA GLU A 92 3.32 -2.90 8.72
C GLU A 92 2.86 -4.34 8.45
N ALA A 93 2.57 -4.68 7.20
CA ALA A 93 2.20 -6.03 6.83
C ALA A 93 3.35 -7.02 7.08
N ILE A 94 4.57 -6.62 6.71
CA ILE A 94 5.76 -7.45 6.95
C ILE A 94 5.98 -7.65 8.44
N LYS A 95 5.80 -6.61 9.25
CA LYS A 95 5.94 -6.71 10.70
C LYS A 95 4.93 -7.69 11.31
N GLU A 96 3.68 -7.63 10.87
CA GLU A 96 2.66 -8.58 11.32
C GLU A 96 3.01 -10.01 10.91
N GLN A 97 3.48 -10.18 9.67
CA GLN A 97 3.90 -11.49 9.18
C GLN A 97 5.08 -12.02 9.97
N GLN A 98 6.03 -11.15 10.32
CA GLN A 98 7.19 -11.54 11.12
C GLN A 98 6.78 -12.02 12.51
N GLU A 99 5.79 -11.40 13.13
CA GLU A 99 5.27 -11.86 14.41
C GLU A 99 4.65 -13.25 14.30
N LEU A 100 3.90 -13.50 13.24
CA LEU A 100 3.32 -14.81 12.99
C LEU A 100 4.40 -15.87 12.78
N ILE A 101 5.47 -15.52 12.08
CA ILE A 101 6.60 -16.42 11.86
C ILE A 101 7.26 -16.78 13.19
N ARG A 102 7.52 -15.80 14.06
CA ARG A 102 8.10 -16.05 15.38
C ARG A 102 7.22 -16.96 16.22
N ASP A 103 5.92 -16.70 16.20
CA ASP A 103 4.94 -17.50 16.92
C ASP A 103 4.98 -18.96 16.45
N LEU A 104 5.02 -19.17 15.14
CA LEU A 104 5.12 -20.51 14.56
C LEU A 104 6.44 -21.18 14.91
N GLN A 105 7.55 -20.44 14.93
CA GLN A 105 8.84 -20.96 15.32
C GLN A 105 8.83 -21.47 16.77
N GLU A 106 8.19 -20.70 17.66
CA GLU A 106 8.06 -21.10 19.06
C GLU A 106 7.22 -22.38 19.20
N ARG A 107 6.10 -22.47 18.45
CA ARG A 107 5.24 -23.65 18.48
C ARG A 107 5.97 -24.88 17.93
N ILE A 108 6.75 -24.71 16.87
CA ILE A 108 7.55 -25.80 16.32
C ILE A 108 8.57 -26.29 17.34
N ALA A 109 9.27 -25.37 18.00
CA ALA A 109 10.26 -25.71 19.01
C ALA A 109 9.64 -26.51 20.18
N ILE A 110 8.45 -26.10 20.62
CA ILE A 110 7.72 -26.78 21.68
C ILE A 110 7.36 -28.20 21.23
N LEU A 111 6.85 -28.36 20.01
CA LEU A 111 6.49 -29.67 19.46
C LEU A 111 7.69 -30.58 19.30
N GLU A 112 8.84 -30.03 18.91
CA GLU A 112 10.08 -30.80 18.77
C GLU A 112 10.56 -31.30 20.15
N GLU A 113 10.44 -30.48 21.20
CA GLU A 113 10.80 -30.89 22.56
C GLU A 113 9.92 -32.03 23.09
N GLN A 114 8.66 -32.08 22.65
CA GLN A 114 7.70 -33.10 23.07
C GLN A 114 7.83 -34.39 22.29
N GLY A 115 8.50 -34.33 21.17
CA GLY A 115 8.72 -35.50 20.30
C GLY A 115 9.99 -36.29 20.67
#